data_c636d818a0816c5e7f606196d377a1d8
#
_entry.id   c636d818a0816c5e7f606196d377a1d8
#
_cell.length_a   1.000
_cell.length_b   1.000
_cell.length_c   1.000
_cell.angle_alpha   90.00
_cell.angle_beta   90.00
_cell.angle_gamma   90.00
#
_symmetry.space_group_name_H-M   'P 1'
#
loop_
_entity.id
_entity.type
_entity.pdbx_description
1 polymer ?
#
loop_
_entity_poly.entity_id
_entity_poly.type
_entity_poly.pdbx_seq_one_letter_code
_entity_poly.pdbx_strand_id
1 'polypeptide(L)'
;NYKLIRGNVDTRINKLNQNLYDAVILSFAGINSLNLNEHISEIFSIDEILPSAGQGVIALQCKSDDEYIKNVLKKINDEKTFKSVQAERNVLKVLEGDCETAVGAISIINNGNITLQGELFSLDGKERFYCKSSRDINSAAELGIEIGENLKKQSKGSYKK
;
A
#
# COMPACT_ATOMS: atom_id res chain seq x y z
N ASN A 1 1.08 14.35 19.75
CA ASN A 1 1.91 13.18 20.06
C ASN A 1 1.32 11.95 19.39
N TYR A 2 2.14 11.14 18.73
CA TYR A 2 1.73 9.84 18.21
C TYR A 2 2.26 8.71 19.11
N LYS A 3 1.47 7.64 19.22
CA LYS A 3 1.80 6.45 20.00
C LYS A 3 1.41 5.19 19.23
N LEU A 4 2.22 4.15 19.37
CA LEU A 4 1.90 2.86 18.77
C LEU A 4 0.67 2.23 19.46
N ILE A 5 -0.32 1.84 18.65
CA ILE A 5 -1.48 1.07 19.10
C ILE A 5 -1.43 -0.34 18.53
N ARG A 6 -1.67 -1.36 19.36
CA ARG A 6 -1.69 -2.78 18.98
C ARG A 6 -3.04 -3.41 19.32
N GLY A 7 -3.38 -4.45 18.59
CA GLY A 7 -4.62 -5.21 18.72
C GLY A 7 -5.38 -5.30 17.41
N ASN A 8 -6.45 -6.07 17.38
CA ASN A 8 -7.39 -6.14 16.27
C ASN A 8 -8.19 -4.83 16.17
N VAL A 9 -8.97 -4.66 15.10
CA VAL A 9 -9.76 -3.45 14.84
C VAL A 9 -10.66 -3.10 16.02
N ASP A 10 -11.45 -4.06 16.49
CA ASP A 10 -12.34 -3.94 17.68
C ASP A 10 -11.59 -3.52 18.94
N THR A 11 -10.44 -4.16 19.19
CA THR A 11 -9.59 -3.83 20.35
C THR A 11 -9.07 -2.39 20.28
N ARG A 12 -8.71 -1.90 19.08
CA ARG A 12 -8.21 -0.53 18.89
C ARG A 12 -9.33 0.49 19.06
N ILE A 13 -10.53 0.20 18.55
CA ILE A 13 -11.71 1.05 18.75
C ILE A 13 -12.09 1.11 20.24
N ASN A 14 -12.07 -0.03 20.96
CA ASN A 14 -12.32 -0.06 22.38
C ASN A 14 -11.33 0.81 23.19
N LYS A 15 -10.05 0.81 22.82
CA LYS A 15 -9.04 1.68 23.45
C LYS A 15 -9.32 3.17 23.22
N LEU A 16 -9.85 3.53 22.02
CA LEU A 16 -10.30 4.89 21.74
C LEU A 16 -11.49 5.25 22.63
N ASN A 17 -12.51 4.39 22.72
CA ASN A 17 -13.69 4.59 23.58
C ASN A 17 -13.34 4.70 25.07
N GLN A 18 -12.23 4.11 25.50
CA GLN A 18 -11.69 4.24 26.87
C GLN A 18 -10.85 5.51 27.07
N ASN A 19 -10.80 6.42 26.09
CA ASN A 19 -10.00 7.65 26.10
C ASN A 19 -8.49 7.43 26.32
N LEU A 20 -7.96 6.27 25.90
CA LEU A 20 -6.52 5.99 25.92
C LEU A 20 -5.78 6.65 24.75
N TYR A 21 -6.52 7.04 23.72
CA TYR A 21 -6.08 7.73 22.51
C TYR A 21 -7.14 8.72 22.06
N ASP A 22 -6.73 9.84 21.48
CA ASP A 22 -7.63 10.88 20.95
C ASP A 22 -8.16 10.51 19.55
N ALA A 23 -7.38 9.77 18.77
CA ALA A 23 -7.71 9.28 17.44
C ALA A 23 -6.94 8.00 17.11
N VAL A 24 -7.44 7.23 16.15
CA VAL A 24 -6.78 6.04 15.60
C VAL A 24 -6.98 5.98 14.09
N ILE A 25 -5.92 5.64 13.36
CA ILE A 25 -5.99 5.40 11.90
C ILE A 25 -6.13 3.90 11.68
N LEU A 26 -7.16 3.51 10.94
CA LEU A 26 -7.49 2.13 10.62
C LEU A 26 -7.80 1.97 9.13
N SER A 27 -7.70 0.74 8.62
CA SER A 27 -8.14 0.42 7.27
C SER A 27 -9.66 0.51 7.17
N PHE A 28 -10.17 1.29 6.20
CA PHE A 28 -11.60 1.38 5.92
C PHE A 28 -12.22 0.01 5.63
N ALA A 29 -11.54 -0.82 4.81
CA ALA A 29 -12.01 -2.16 4.49
C ALA A 29 -12.14 -3.05 5.75
N GLY A 30 -11.22 -2.91 6.71
CA GLY A 30 -11.27 -3.64 7.97
C GLY A 30 -12.46 -3.23 8.84
N ILE A 31 -12.74 -1.95 8.94
CA ILE A 31 -13.90 -1.42 9.68
C ILE A 31 -15.21 -1.85 9.01
N ASN A 32 -15.31 -1.69 7.69
CA ASN A 32 -16.50 -2.03 6.92
C ASN A 32 -16.82 -3.54 6.98
N SER A 33 -15.83 -4.41 6.90
CA SER A 33 -16.04 -5.86 6.99
C SER A 33 -16.54 -6.33 8.34
N LEU A 34 -16.31 -5.55 9.40
CA LEU A 34 -16.81 -5.81 10.76
C LEU A 34 -18.12 -5.08 11.08
N ASN A 35 -18.70 -4.36 10.11
CA ASN A 35 -19.90 -3.52 10.28
C ASN A 35 -19.77 -2.48 11.40
N LEU A 36 -18.57 -1.86 11.53
CA LEU A 36 -18.25 -0.86 12.55
C LEU A 36 -18.18 0.57 11.99
N ASN A 37 -18.93 0.83 10.90
CA ASN A 37 -18.89 2.10 10.16
C ASN A 37 -19.32 3.31 10.99
N GLU A 38 -20.12 3.12 12.04
CA GLU A 38 -20.54 4.16 12.98
C GLU A 38 -19.38 4.79 13.76
N HIS A 39 -18.23 4.11 13.82
CA HIS A 39 -17.02 4.63 14.47
C HIS A 39 -16.14 5.47 13.55
N ILE A 40 -16.51 5.63 12.26
CA ILE A 40 -15.72 6.41 11.30
C ILE A 40 -16.05 7.89 11.43
N SER A 41 -15.06 8.70 11.79
CA SER A 41 -15.19 10.16 11.82
C SER A 41 -14.80 10.78 10.48
N GLU A 42 -13.81 10.21 9.80
CA GLU A 42 -13.26 10.73 8.53
C GLU A 42 -12.67 9.62 7.68
N ILE A 43 -12.80 9.73 6.37
CA ILE A 43 -12.16 8.84 5.40
C ILE A 43 -11.19 9.68 4.57
N PHE A 44 -9.89 9.40 4.70
CA PHE A 44 -8.86 10.06 3.92
C PHE A 44 -8.91 9.64 2.45
N SER A 45 -8.76 10.60 1.57
CA SER A 45 -8.55 10.34 0.15
C SER A 45 -7.12 9.85 -0.10
N ILE A 46 -6.90 9.23 -1.26
CA ILE A 46 -5.55 8.81 -1.70
C ILE A 46 -4.61 9.99 -1.98
N ASP A 47 -5.14 11.19 -2.14
CA ASP A 47 -4.33 12.41 -2.32
C ASP A 47 -3.83 12.96 -0.98
N GLU A 48 -4.52 12.61 0.12
CA GLU A 48 -4.11 12.98 1.49
C GLU A 48 -3.16 11.96 2.08
N ILE A 49 -3.46 10.67 1.96
CA ILE A 49 -2.63 9.58 2.48
C ILE A 49 -2.56 8.46 1.45
N LEU A 50 -1.37 8.22 0.91
CA LEU A 50 -1.13 7.06 0.06
C LEU A 50 -1.07 5.80 0.92
N PRO A 51 -1.81 4.74 0.55
CA PRO A 51 -1.73 3.46 1.26
C PRO A 51 -0.39 2.76 1.01
N SER A 52 -0.07 1.80 1.86
CA SER A 52 1.06 0.89 1.61
C SER A 52 0.84 0.09 0.33
N ALA A 53 1.92 -0.24 -0.37
CA ALA A 53 1.88 -1.03 -1.60
C ALA A 53 1.18 -2.38 -1.41
N GLY A 54 0.25 -2.71 -2.29
CA GLY A 54 -0.57 -3.93 -2.23
C GLY A 54 -1.63 -3.93 -1.13
N GLN A 55 -1.95 -2.78 -0.54
CA GLN A 55 -2.99 -2.65 0.46
C GLN A 55 -4.38 -2.94 -0.14
N GLY A 56 -5.20 -3.72 0.57
CA GLY A 56 -6.55 -4.08 0.12
C GLY A 56 -6.60 -5.19 -0.92
N VAL A 57 -5.49 -5.86 -1.20
CA VAL A 57 -5.42 -6.99 -2.14
C VAL A 57 -5.35 -8.31 -1.38
N ILE A 58 -6.16 -9.27 -1.82
CA ILE A 58 -6.13 -10.64 -1.31
C ILE A 58 -5.12 -11.45 -2.12
N ALA A 59 -4.06 -11.92 -1.47
CA ALA A 59 -3.04 -12.75 -2.08
C ALA A 59 -3.29 -14.23 -1.77
N LEU A 60 -3.27 -15.06 -2.81
CA LEU A 60 -3.36 -16.52 -2.70
C LEU A 60 -2.01 -17.13 -3.03
N GLN A 61 -1.52 -18.00 -2.16
CA GLN A 61 -0.22 -18.65 -2.30
C GLN A 61 -0.38 -20.17 -2.36
N CYS A 62 0.35 -20.80 -3.26
CA CYS A 62 0.47 -22.26 -3.34
C CYS A 62 1.94 -22.66 -3.52
N LYS A 63 2.21 -23.97 -3.44
CA LYS A 63 3.54 -24.50 -3.76
C LYS A 63 3.88 -24.27 -5.23
N SER A 64 5.15 -24.01 -5.50
CA SER A 64 5.63 -23.69 -6.85
C SER A 64 5.58 -24.86 -7.84
N ASP A 65 5.53 -26.09 -7.34
CA ASP A 65 5.45 -27.34 -8.11
C ASP A 65 4.02 -27.92 -8.19
N ASP A 66 3.02 -27.27 -7.55
CA ASP A 66 1.62 -27.72 -7.57
C ASP A 66 0.88 -27.13 -8.79
N GLU A 67 1.01 -27.80 -9.93
CA GLU A 67 0.37 -27.36 -11.17
C GLU A 67 -1.16 -27.44 -11.13
N TYR A 68 -1.73 -28.36 -10.35
CA TYR A 68 -3.19 -28.44 -10.20
C TYR A 68 -3.74 -27.19 -9.51
N ILE A 69 -3.20 -26.84 -8.36
CA ILE A 69 -3.64 -25.64 -7.61
C ILE A 69 -3.36 -24.37 -8.39
N LYS A 70 -2.20 -24.25 -9.06
CA LYS A 70 -1.93 -23.09 -9.93
C LYS A 70 -3.01 -22.91 -10.99
N ASN A 71 -3.47 -23.98 -11.63
CA ASN A 71 -4.51 -23.91 -12.65
C ASN A 71 -5.89 -23.54 -12.06
N VAL A 72 -6.18 -23.92 -10.82
CA VAL A 72 -7.37 -23.47 -10.11
C VAL A 72 -7.27 -21.97 -9.80
N LEU A 73 -6.14 -21.52 -9.25
CA LEU A 73 -5.92 -20.12 -8.88
C LEU A 73 -5.94 -19.16 -10.09
N LYS A 74 -5.45 -19.61 -11.26
CA LYS A 74 -5.55 -18.83 -12.51
C LYS A 74 -6.98 -18.45 -12.88
N LYS A 75 -7.98 -19.26 -12.51
CA LYS A 75 -9.40 -19.01 -12.85
C LYS A 75 -10.02 -17.88 -12.02
N ILE A 76 -9.46 -17.57 -10.88
CA ILE A 76 -9.94 -16.53 -9.96
C ILE A 76 -8.97 -15.35 -9.86
N ASN A 77 -7.85 -15.41 -10.58
CA ASN A 77 -6.89 -14.30 -10.64
C ASN A 77 -7.47 -13.13 -11.44
N ASP A 78 -7.43 -11.94 -10.88
CA ASP A 78 -7.73 -10.71 -11.60
C ASP A 78 -6.44 -10.11 -12.15
N GLU A 79 -6.29 -10.14 -13.47
CA GLU A 79 -5.07 -9.68 -14.16
C GLU A 79 -4.80 -8.20 -13.98
N LYS A 80 -5.83 -7.36 -13.86
CA LYS A 80 -5.65 -5.92 -13.64
C LYS A 80 -5.10 -5.68 -12.23
N THR A 81 -5.71 -6.29 -11.23
CA THR A 81 -5.22 -6.24 -9.85
C THR A 81 -3.80 -6.79 -9.75
N PHE A 82 -3.48 -7.89 -10.43
CA PHE A 82 -2.14 -8.45 -10.45
C PHE A 82 -1.11 -7.46 -10.99
N LYS A 83 -1.39 -6.80 -12.13
CA LYS A 83 -0.52 -5.77 -12.71
C LYS A 83 -0.38 -4.54 -11.80
N SER A 84 -1.46 -4.10 -11.16
CA SER A 84 -1.42 -3.05 -10.16
C SER A 84 -0.47 -3.38 -9.02
N VAL A 85 -0.65 -4.53 -8.40
CA VAL A 85 0.21 -4.99 -7.30
C VAL A 85 1.66 -5.16 -7.74
N GLN A 86 1.89 -5.66 -8.96
CA GLN A 86 3.24 -5.80 -9.50
C GLN A 86 3.95 -4.44 -9.61
N ALA A 87 3.26 -3.41 -10.12
CA ALA A 87 3.81 -2.05 -10.18
C ALA A 87 4.13 -1.50 -8.78
N GLU A 88 3.18 -1.57 -7.86
CA GLU A 88 3.34 -1.07 -6.49
C GLU A 88 4.47 -1.79 -5.72
N ARG A 89 4.54 -3.12 -5.82
CA ARG A 89 5.59 -3.90 -5.15
C ARG A 89 6.97 -3.69 -5.75
N ASN A 90 7.07 -3.36 -7.04
CA ASN A 90 8.36 -3.02 -7.65
C ASN A 90 8.93 -1.71 -7.09
N VAL A 91 8.09 -0.75 -6.67
CA VAL A 91 8.56 0.43 -5.94
C VAL A 91 9.28 0.00 -4.66
N LEU A 92 8.65 -0.88 -3.84
CA LEU A 92 9.26 -1.39 -2.60
C LEU A 92 10.57 -2.14 -2.88
N LYS A 93 10.57 -2.97 -3.93
CA LYS A 93 11.74 -3.78 -4.30
C LYS A 93 12.94 -2.91 -4.66
N VAL A 94 12.74 -1.82 -5.41
CA VAL A 94 13.81 -0.88 -5.78
C VAL A 94 14.33 -0.11 -4.58
N LEU A 95 13.43 0.29 -3.68
CA LEU A 95 13.80 0.99 -2.45
C LEU A 95 14.47 0.07 -1.44
N GLU A 96 14.40 -1.26 -1.64
CA GLU A 96 14.87 -2.26 -0.66
C GLU A 96 14.23 -2.01 0.72
N GLY A 97 12.96 -1.55 0.68
CA GLY A 97 12.22 -1.16 1.87
C GLY A 97 11.84 -2.35 2.73
N ASP A 98 11.88 -2.15 4.02
CA ASP A 98 11.40 -3.06 5.04
C ASP A 98 10.12 -2.52 5.71
N CYS A 99 9.70 -3.17 6.81
CA CYS A 99 8.51 -2.75 7.56
C CYS A 99 8.68 -1.41 8.28
N GLU A 100 9.91 -0.88 8.39
CA GLU A 100 10.20 0.42 9.02
C GLU A 100 10.26 1.55 7.98
N THR A 101 10.35 1.22 6.69
CA THR A 101 10.40 2.20 5.61
C THR A 101 9.02 2.84 5.40
N ALA A 102 8.93 4.14 5.63
CA ALA A 102 7.70 4.91 5.46
C ALA A 102 7.47 5.20 3.96
N VAL A 103 6.84 4.26 3.26
CA VAL A 103 6.56 4.31 1.82
C VAL A 103 5.11 3.96 1.53
N GLY A 104 4.47 4.78 0.69
CA GLY A 104 3.16 4.53 0.10
C GLY A 104 3.27 4.31 -1.40
N ALA A 105 2.42 3.46 -1.96
CA ALA A 105 2.28 3.30 -3.41
C ALA A 105 0.87 2.84 -3.76
N ILE A 106 0.26 3.49 -4.74
CA ILE A 106 -1.04 3.10 -5.27
C ILE A 106 -1.08 3.24 -6.78
N SER A 107 -1.70 2.30 -7.44
CA SER A 107 -1.90 2.31 -8.89
C SER A 107 -3.39 2.36 -9.24
N ILE A 108 -3.71 3.06 -10.33
CA ILE A 108 -5.06 3.18 -10.88
C ILE A 108 -5.00 2.83 -12.36
N ILE A 109 -5.87 1.93 -12.80
CA ILE A 109 -5.96 1.49 -14.20
C ILE A 109 -7.20 2.11 -14.83
N ASN A 110 -6.98 2.88 -15.91
CA ASN A 110 -8.05 3.46 -16.73
C ASN A 110 -7.71 3.32 -18.23
N ASN A 111 -8.65 2.83 -19.02
CA ASN A 111 -8.56 2.77 -20.48
C ASN A 111 -7.23 2.17 -21.00
N GLY A 112 -6.79 1.06 -20.42
CA GLY A 112 -5.56 0.38 -20.83
C GLY A 112 -4.26 1.01 -20.34
N ASN A 113 -4.33 2.13 -19.63
CA ASN A 113 -3.18 2.77 -18.98
C ASN A 113 -3.19 2.52 -17.47
N ILE A 114 -2.01 2.41 -16.91
CA ILE A 114 -1.77 2.36 -15.46
C ILE A 114 -1.07 3.65 -15.01
N THR A 115 -1.63 4.31 -14.02
CA THR A 115 -1.01 5.46 -13.33
C THR A 115 -0.57 5.00 -11.96
N LEU A 116 0.70 5.18 -11.62
CA LEU A 116 1.27 4.84 -10.34
C LEU A 116 1.71 6.11 -9.61
N GLN A 117 1.33 6.21 -8.35
CA GLN A 117 1.79 7.22 -7.42
C GLN A 117 2.64 6.55 -6.35
N GLY A 118 3.78 7.14 -6.04
CA GLY A 118 4.67 6.68 -4.98
C GLY A 118 5.08 7.83 -4.08
N GLU A 119 5.18 7.53 -2.79
CA GLU A 119 5.54 8.46 -1.75
C GLU A 119 6.54 7.81 -0.80
N LEU A 120 7.55 8.56 -0.39
CA LEU A 120 8.60 8.10 0.51
C LEU A 120 8.93 9.21 1.51
N PHE A 121 9.16 8.87 2.76
CA PHE A 121 9.57 9.81 3.79
C PHE A 121 10.99 9.53 4.28
N SER A 122 11.70 10.57 4.71
CA SER A 122 12.95 10.43 5.45
C SER A 122 12.71 9.72 6.79
N LEU A 123 13.76 9.11 7.37
CA LEU A 123 13.66 8.42 8.67
C LEU A 123 13.13 9.28 9.81
N ASP A 124 13.41 10.57 9.78
CA ASP A 124 12.93 11.53 10.78
C ASP A 124 11.54 12.12 10.44
N GLY A 125 10.95 11.71 9.31
CA GLY A 125 9.64 12.13 8.83
C GLY A 125 9.53 13.58 8.37
N LYS A 126 10.66 14.31 8.23
CA LYS A 126 10.64 15.73 7.86
C LYS A 126 10.62 15.99 6.37
N GLU A 127 11.18 15.07 5.58
CA GLU A 127 11.23 15.19 4.13
C GLU A 127 10.22 14.20 3.51
N ARG A 128 9.46 14.70 2.54
CA ARG A 128 8.52 13.93 1.73
C ARG A 128 8.97 13.96 0.28
N PHE A 129 9.14 12.79 -0.30
CA PHE A 129 9.44 12.60 -1.71
C PHE A 129 8.23 12.00 -2.40
N TYR A 130 7.86 12.53 -3.56
CA TYR A 130 6.67 12.10 -4.29
C TYR A 130 6.98 11.98 -5.77
N CYS A 131 6.44 10.95 -6.40
CA CYS A 131 6.53 10.73 -7.83
C CYS A 131 5.22 10.12 -8.36
N LYS A 132 4.80 10.58 -9.54
CA LYS A 132 3.62 10.05 -10.25
C LYS A 132 3.96 9.93 -11.72
N SER A 133 3.65 8.79 -12.33
CA SER A 133 3.84 8.55 -13.76
C SER A 133 2.75 7.62 -14.29
N SER A 134 2.58 7.59 -15.61
CA SER A 134 1.60 6.75 -16.29
C SER A 134 2.22 6.06 -17.49
N ARG A 135 1.83 4.80 -17.72
CA ARG A 135 2.26 3.98 -18.86
C ARG A 135 1.12 3.08 -19.35
N ASP A 136 1.31 2.44 -20.48
CA ASP A 136 0.48 1.31 -20.89
C ASP A 136 0.50 0.22 -19.80
N ILE A 137 -0.63 -0.44 -19.56
CA ILE A 137 -0.79 -1.45 -18.51
C ILE A 137 0.20 -2.64 -18.66
N ASN A 138 0.68 -2.92 -19.86
CA ASN A 138 1.66 -3.98 -20.10
C ASN A 138 3.06 -3.60 -19.59
N SER A 139 3.32 -2.33 -19.36
CA SER A 139 4.56 -1.79 -18.76
C SER A 139 4.41 -1.50 -17.26
N ALA A 140 3.48 -2.17 -16.58
CA ALA A 140 3.24 -1.97 -15.15
C ALA A 140 4.48 -2.25 -14.28
N ALA A 141 5.23 -3.30 -14.62
CA ALA A 141 6.44 -3.67 -13.89
C ALA A 141 7.55 -2.60 -14.02
N GLU A 142 7.77 -2.11 -15.24
CA GLU A 142 8.75 -1.07 -15.54
C GLU A 142 8.36 0.27 -14.89
N LEU A 143 7.07 0.59 -14.88
CA LEU A 143 6.56 1.79 -14.19
C LEU A 143 6.88 1.76 -12.69
N GLY A 144 6.72 0.60 -12.05
CA GLY A 144 7.08 0.43 -10.63
C GLY A 144 8.56 0.65 -10.37
N ILE A 145 9.43 0.13 -11.24
CA ILE A 145 10.88 0.33 -11.15
C ILE A 145 11.22 1.82 -11.33
N GLU A 146 10.67 2.48 -12.35
CA GLU A 146 10.87 3.92 -12.62
C GLU A 146 10.52 4.78 -11.40
N ILE A 147 9.34 4.58 -10.82
CA ILE A 147 8.89 5.33 -9.64
C ILE A 147 9.84 5.08 -8.46
N GLY A 148 10.21 3.81 -8.21
CA GLY A 148 11.15 3.45 -7.15
C GLY A 148 12.52 4.12 -7.31
N GLU A 149 13.08 4.11 -8.52
CA GLU A 149 14.37 4.75 -8.82
C GLU A 149 14.31 6.28 -8.63
N ASN A 150 13.21 6.91 -9.06
CA ASN A 150 13.00 8.34 -8.89
C ASN A 150 12.94 8.72 -7.40
N LEU A 151 12.19 7.99 -6.58
CA LEU A 151 12.11 8.20 -5.13
C LEU A 151 13.46 7.97 -4.45
N LYS A 152 14.17 6.89 -4.83
CA LYS A 152 15.52 6.59 -4.32
C LYS A 152 16.51 7.71 -4.63
N LYS A 153 16.45 8.25 -5.85
CA LYS A 153 17.30 9.38 -6.27
C LYS A 153 16.97 10.67 -5.52
N GLN A 154 15.67 10.99 -5.37
CA GLN A 154 15.24 12.20 -4.65
C GLN A 154 15.68 12.17 -3.18
N SER A 155 15.47 11.04 -2.52
CA SER A 155 15.74 10.88 -1.08
C SER A 155 17.23 10.82 -0.73
N LYS A 156 18.13 10.54 -1.70
CA LYS A 156 19.58 10.41 -1.47
C LYS A 156 19.92 9.47 -0.29
N GLY A 157 19.05 8.52 -0.01
CA GLY A 157 19.21 7.55 1.08
C GLY A 157 18.73 8.01 2.46
N SER A 158 18.11 9.19 2.61
CA SER A 158 17.60 9.70 3.89
C SER A 158 16.47 8.87 4.52
N TYR A 159 15.91 7.91 3.80
CA TYR A 159 14.81 7.04 4.22
C TYR A 159 15.26 5.73 4.88
N LYS A 160 16.55 5.45 4.94
CA LYS A 160 17.14 4.24 5.55
C LYS A 160 18.37 4.54 6.38
N LYS A 161 18.67 3.61 7.31
CA LYS A 161 19.88 3.70 8.18
C LYS A 161 21.15 3.39 7.41
#